data_4adb6d2d3a84c76ef919e0da4671e7c9
#
_entry.id   4adb6d2d3a84c76ef919e0da4671e7c9
#
_cell.length_a   1.000
_cell.length_b   1.000
_cell.length_c   1.000
_cell.angle_alpha   90.00
_cell.angle_beta   90.00
_cell.angle_gamma   90.00
#
_symmetry.space_group_name_H-M   'P 1'
#
loop_
_entity.id
_entity.type
_entity.pdbx_description
1 polymer ?
#
loop_
_entity_poly.entity_id
_entity_poly.type
_entity_poly.pdbx_seq_one_letter_code
_entity_poly.pdbx_strand_id
1 'polypeptide(L)'
;MTTVNLKKFFVFGLLNSKGEVFSGKKEYPSIIDGGRKAKAFYEDLGFKEIKTVSLHGTVLVKDSNDRLLSFVTPVSHTSKKSCTDKEYNTVYWAWNEVKRHAQAVAEKAAVESSVKIDTEEEIFVRPEGQNKNFYAVISVEYTGFVLKWARCKELTDGKSYKFKGFNGLEQAKTWMRENHAADSSFEHITDIRQIK
;
A
#
# COMPACT_ATOMS: atom_id res chain seq x y z
N MET A 1 37.18 8.09 25.90
CA MET A 1 36.07 7.75 24.94
C MET A 1 35.67 6.31 25.19
N THR A 2 34.44 6.05 25.64
CA THR A 2 33.99 4.69 25.92
C THR A 2 33.54 4.06 24.59
N THR A 3 34.26 3.06 24.12
CA THR A 3 33.91 2.33 22.87
C THR A 3 32.63 1.52 23.15
N VAL A 4 31.53 1.90 22.51
CA VAL A 4 30.26 1.15 22.62
C VAL A 4 30.36 -0.10 21.75
N ASN A 5 30.28 -1.27 22.35
CA ASN A 5 30.33 -2.53 21.63
C ASN A 5 28.94 -2.83 20.99
N LEU A 6 28.82 -2.67 19.68
CA LEU A 6 27.60 -2.93 18.93
C LEU A 6 27.43 -4.41 18.61
N LYS A 7 26.19 -4.91 18.77
CA LYS A 7 25.80 -6.29 18.44
C LYS A 7 24.76 -6.29 17.32
N LYS A 8 24.81 -7.30 16.44
CA LYS A 8 23.85 -7.46 15.33
C LYS A 8 22.58 -8.17 15.79
N PHE A 9 21.46 -7.53 15.50
CA PHE A 9 20.13 -8.06 15.74
C PHE A 9 19.35 -8.13 14.42
N PHE A 10 18.46 -9.10 14.31
CA PHE A 10 17.47 -9.17 13.25
C PHE A 10 16.24 -8.35 13.68
N VAL A 11 15.74 -7.52 12.78
CA VAL A 11 14.55 -6.69 12.96
C VAL A 11 13.58 -6.96 11.83
N PHE A 12 12.33 -7.16 12.17
CA PHE A 12 11.24 -7.33 11.22
C PHE A 12 10.02 -6.54 11.70
N GLY A 13 9.32 -5.84 10.80
CA GLY A 13 8.18 -5.04 11.22
C GLY A 13 7.39 -4.41 10.09
N LEU A 14 6.24 -3.87 10.46
CA LEU A 14 5.37 -3.06 9.60
C LEU A 14 6.10 -1.75 9.25
N LEU A 15 6.19 -1.42 7.96
CA LEU A 15 6.88 -0.23 7.49
C LEU A 15 5.99 1.00 7.46
N ASN A 16 4.73 0.84 7.01
CA ASN A 16 3.81 1.97 6.80
C ASN A 16 2.33 1.55 6.86
N SER A 17 1.45 2.53 6.68
CA SER A 17 -0.01 2.36 6.66
C SER A 17 -0.55 1.63 5.41
N LYS A 18 0.32 1.26 4.45
CA LYS A 18 -0.07 0.46 3.28
C LYS A 18 0.11 -1.04 3.50
N GLY A 19 0.56 -1.46 4.68
CA GLY A 19 0.81 -2.87 4.98
C GLY A 19 2.15 -3.40 4.44
N GLU A 20 3.06 -2.52 4.04
CA GLU A 20 4.41 -2.92 3.66
C GLU A 20 5.22 -3.31 4.90
N VAL A 21 6.09 -4.29 4.76
CA VAL A 21 6.96 -4.76 5.84
C VAL A 21 8.42 -4.58 5.49
N PHE A 22 9.25 -4.36 6.49
CA PHE A 22 10.69 -4.35 6.35
C PHE A 22 11.33 -5.47 7.16
N SER A 23 12.51 -5.88 6.74
CA SER A 23 13.35 -6.81 7.51
C SER A 23 14.82 -6.50 7.29
N GLY A 24 15.64 -6.81 8.27
CA GLY A 24 17.09 -6.62 8.14
C GLY A 24 17.88 -6.89 9.40
N LYS A 25 19.20 -6.89 9.25
CA LYS A 25 20.13 -6.94 10.37
C LYS A 25 20.54 -5.51 10.70
N LYS A 26 20.39 -5.13 11.97
CA LYS A 26 20.77 -3.80 12.48
C LYS A 26 21.67 -3.95 13.70
N GLU A 27 22.50 -2.96 13.93
CA GLU A 27 23.46 -2.93 15.04
C GLU A 27 22.96 -2.04 16.15
N TYR A 28 22.92 -2.59 17.37
CA TYR A 28 22.55 -1.89 18.60
C TYR A 28 23.48 -2.26 19.74
N PRO A 29 23.64 -1.40 20.77
CA PRO A 29 24.39 -1.75 21.97
C PRO A 29 23.77 -2.93 22.72
N SER A 30 22.44 -3.01 22.74
CA SER A 30 21.67 -4.09 23.36
C SER A 30 20.35 -4.32 22.64
N ILE A 31 19.70 -5.44 22.93
CA ILE A 31 18.35 -5.73 22.39
C ILE A 31 17.31 -4.73 22.92
N ILE A 32 17.50 -4.22 24.13
CA ILE A 32 16.62 -3.20 24.73
C ILE A 32 16.73 -1.89 23.95
N ASP A 33 17.95 -1.49 23.57
CA ASP A 33 18.16 -0.31 22.73
C ASP A 33 17.56 -0.49 21.34
N GLY A 34 17.65 -1.69 20.78
CA GLY A 34 16.95 -2.03 19.55
C GLY A 34 15.43 -1.89 19.67
N GLY A 35 14.85 -2.36 20.77
CA GLY A 35 13.43 -2.19 21.08
C GLY A 35 13.01 -0.74 21.25
N ARG A 36 13.83 0.08 21.95
CA ARG A 36 13.58 1.52 22.10
C ARG A 36 13.61 2.25 20.75
N LYS A 37 14.57 1.92 19.88
CA LYS A 37 14.66 2.51 18.53
C LYS A 37 13.47 2.11 17.65
N ALA A 38 13.02 0.85 17.74
CA ALA A 38 11.83 0.40 17.04
C ALA A 38 10.56 1.09 17.58
N LYS A 39 10.43 1.28 18.89
CA LYS A 39 9.33 2.04 19.50
C LYS A 39 9.32 3.47 18.96
N ALA A 40 10.43 4.19 19.05
CA ALA A 40 10.55 5.57 18.56
C ALA A 40 10.16 5.69 17.08
N PHE A 41 10.58 4.73 16.24
CA PHE A 41 10.20 4.68 14.83
C PHE A 41 8.68 4.68 14.62
N TYR A 42 7.92 3.91 15.41
CA TYR A 42 6.45 3.89 15.30
C TYR A 42 5.79 5.12 15.91
N GLU A 43 6.36 5.71 16.96
CA GLU A 43 5.92 6.99 17.51
C GLU A 43 6.09 8.12 16.48
N ASP A 44 7.20 8.15 15.74
CA ASP A 44 7.46 9.10 14.65
C ASP A 44 6.49 8.90 13.46
N LEU A 45 6.02 7.67 13.22
CA LEU A 45 4.96 7.37 12.25
C LEU A 45 3.55 7.74 12.74
N GLY A 46 3.41 8.28 13.95
CA GLY A 46 2.14 8.71 14.52
C GLY A 46 1.35 7.64 15.29
N PHE A 47 1.92 6.45 15.51
CA PHE A 47 1.32 5.45 16.39
C PHE A 47 1.38 5.91 17.85
N LYS A 48 0.28 5.76 18.58
CA LYS A 48 0.18 6.16 19.99
C LYS A 48 0.28 4.94 20.91
N GLU A 49 0.71 5.19 22.16
CA GLU A 49 0.74 4.18 23.24
C GLU A 49 1.51 2.89 22.89
N ILE A 50 2.66 3.06 22.21
CA ILE A 50 3.50 1.92 21.84
C ILE A 50 4.10 1.25 23.06
N LYS A 51 3.94 -0.07 23.17
CA LYS A 51 4.47 -0.91 24.24
C LYS A 51 5.60 -1.79 23.72
N THR A 52 6.57 -2.06 24.59
CA THR A 52 7.63 -3.04 24.32
C THR A 52 7.55 -4.16 25.36
N VAL A 53 7.58 -5.41 24.92
CA VAL A 53 7.52 -6.60 25.76
C VAL A 53 8.69 -7.52 25.42
N SER A 54 9.44 -7.95 26.44
CA SER A 54 10.52 -8.93 26.25
C SER A 54 9.99 -10.35 26.45
N LEU A 55 10.21 -11.21 25.47
CA LEU A 55 9.79 -12.61 25.50
C LEU A 55 10.90 -13.50 24.91
N HIS A 56 11.42 -14.43 25.70
CA HIS A 56 12.49 -15.38 25.30
C HIS A 56 13.63 -14.72 24.49
N GLY A 57 14.18 -13.61 25.03
CA GLY A 57 15.28 -12.89 24.38
C GLY A 57 14.91 -12.11 23.13
N THR A 58 13.65 -12.01 22.80
CA THR A 58 13.10 -11.16 21.71
C THR A 58 12.34 -9.98 22.33
N VAL A 59 12.51 -8.78 21.80
CA VAL A 59 11.71 -7.61 22.16
C VAL A 59 10.61 -7.44 21.11
N LEU A 60 9.37 -7.48 21.56
CA LEU A 60 8.16 -7.28 20.79
C LEU A 60 7.72 -5.82 20.91
N VAL A 61 7.35 -5.17 19.82
CA VAL A 61 6.83 -3.80 19.77
C VAL A 61 5.37 -3.85 19.35
N LYS A 62 4.47 -3.38 20.20
CA LYS A 62 3.02 -3.51 20.04
C LYS A 62 2.33 -2.15 20.06
N ASP A 63 1.19 -2.04 19.37
CA ASP A 63 0.32 -0.86 19.42
C ASP A 63 -0.59 -0.86 20.68
N SER A 64 -1.45 0.16 20.81
CA SER A 64 -2.44 0.31 21.87
C SER A 64 -3.45 -0.84 21.94
N ASN A 65 -3.71 -1.53 20.83
CA ASN A 65 -4.61 -2.67 20.72
C ASN A 65 -3.90 -4.02 20.90
N ASP A 66 -2.67 -4.01 21.43
CA ASP A 66 -1.82 -5.18 21.65
C ASP A 66 -1.41 -5.91 20.35
N ARG A 67 -1.60 -5.31 19.17
CA ARG A 67 -1.20 -5.88 17.88
C ARG A 67 0.29 -5.69 17.67
N LEU A 68 0.95 -6.72 17.19
CA LEU A 68 2.39 -6.70 16.98
C LEU A 68 2.75 -5.87 15.72
N LEU A 69 3.52 -4.80 15.93
CA LEU A 69 4.05 -3.93 14.87
C LEU A 69 5.41 -4.40 14.37
N SER A 70 6.31 -4.81 15.29
CA SER A 70 7.63 -5.32 14.94
C SER A 70 8.24 -6.13 16.07
N PHE A 71 9.37 -6.77 15.79
CA PHE A 71 10.21 -7.37 16.82
C PHE A 71 11.70 -7.19 16.51
N VAL A 72 12.49 -7.23 17.58
CA VAL A 72 13.96 -7.22 17.56
C VAL A 72 14.44 -8.47 18.26
N THR A 73 15.31 -9.27 17.62
CA THR A 73 15.80 -10.53 18.17
C THR A 73 17.28 -10.74 17.83
N PRO A 74 18.06 -11.49 18.66
CA PRO A 74 19.38 -11.94 18.27
C PRO A 74 19.34 -12.70 16.93
N VAL A 75 20.34 -12.49 16.07
CA VAL A 75 20.39 -13.18 14.76
C VAL A 75 20.38 -14.70 14.94
N SER A 76 20.97 -15.24 16.03
CA SER A 76 20.95 -16.67 16.36
C SER A 76 19.54 -17.25 16.50
N HIS A 77 18.56 -16.47 16.96
CA HIS A 77 17.18 -16.94 17.17
C HIS A 77 16.40 -17.13 15.88
N THR A 78 16.92 -16.66 14.73
CA THR A 78 16.31 -16.89 13.40
C THR A 78 16.62 -18.27 12.82
N SER A 79 17.43 -19.07 13.52
CA SER A 79 17.78 -20.43 13.07
C SER A 79 17.57 -21.44 14.20
N LYS A 80 16.76 -22.46 13.98
CA LYS A 80 16.46 -23.53 14.92
C LYS A 80 17.72 -24.28 15.42
N LYS A 81 18.81 -24.23 14.64
CA LYS A 81 20.09 -24.86 15.00
C LYS A 81 20.92 -24.04 16.00
N SER A 82 20.57 -22.77 16.20
CA SER A 82 21.40 -21.80 16.93
C SER A 82 20.75 -21.27 18.22
N CYS A 83 19.56 -21.76 18.56
CA CYS A 83 18.82 -21.32 19.73
C CYS A 83 17.89 -22.43 20.26
N THR A 84 17.26 -22.19 21.40
CA THR A 84 16.25 -23.08 21.97
C THR A 84 14.95 -23.08 21.15
N ASP A 85 14.14 -24.13 21.28
CA ASP A 85 12.82 -24.20 20.64
C ASP A 85 11.91 -23.05 21.06
N LYS A 86 11.98 -22.60 22.32
CA LYS A 86 11.18 -21.46 22.80
C LYS A 86 11.56 -20.14 22.12
N GLU A 87 12.84 -19.87 21.95
CA GLU A 87 13.35 -18.68 21.28
C GLU A 87 12.97 -18.70 19.80
N TYR A 88 13.21 -19.82 19.11
CA TYR A 88 12.85 -19.97 17.71
C TYR A 88 11.35 -19.84 17.47
N ASN A 89 10.52 -20.52 18.26
CA ASN A 89 9.07 -20.48 18.12
C ASN A 89 8.51 -19.07 18.38
N THR A 90 9.11 -18.32 19.32
CA THR A 90 8.76 -16.92 19.57
C THR A 90 9.01 -16.05 18.34
N VAL A 91 10.18 -16.19 17.72
CA VAL A 91 10.52 -15.44 16.50
C VAL A 91 9.59 -15.83 15.35
N TYR A 92 9.34 -17.13 15.14
CA TYR A 92 8.47 -17.63 14.09
C TYR A 92 7.02 -17.15 14.27
N TRP A 93 6.50 -17.19 15.50
CA TRP A 93 5.20 -16.63 15.83
C TRP A 93 5.16 -15.12 15.56
N ALA A 94 6.13 -14.37 16.06
CA ALA A 94 6.19 -12.92 15.89
C ALA A 94 6.24 -12.51 14.41
N TRP A 95 7.00 -13.24 13.60
CA TRP A 95 7.05 -13.06 12.15
C TRP A 95 5.66 -13.20 11.50
N ASN A 96 4.93 -14.27 11.84
CA ASN A 96 3.61 -14.52 11.28
C ASN A 96 2.58 -13.48 11.76
N GLU A 97 2.66 -13.03 13.02
CA GLU A 97 1.78 -11.99 13.55
C GLU A 97 1.99 -10.64 12.85
N VAL A 98 3.24 -10.22 12.64
CA VAL A 98 3.51 -8.98 11.88
C VAL A 98 2.97 -9.08 10.46
N LYS A 99 3.16 -10.22 9.79
CA LYS A 99 2.61 -10.40 8.42
C LYS A 99 1.09 -10.35 8.40
N ARG A 100 0.43 -11.02 9.35
CA ARG A 100 -1.03 -11.01 9.45
C ARG A 100 -1.56 -9.59 9.70
N HIS A 101 -0.90 -8.84 10.57
CA HIS A 101 -1.25 -7.45 10.82
C HIS A 101 -1.03 -6.59 9.57
N ALA A 102 0.09 -6.78 8.87
CA ALA A 102 0.39 -6.06 7.63
C ALA A 102 -0.64 -6.32 6.53
N GLN A 103 -1.09 -7.57 6.37
CA GLN A 103 -2.17 -7.92 5.46
C GLN A 103 -3.48 -7.22 5.81
N ALA A 104 -3.89 -7.23 7.08
CA ALA A 104 -5.09 -6.54 7.53
C ALA A 104 -5.03 -5.02 7.29
N VAL A 105 -3.85 -4.42 7.46
CA VAL A 105 -3.61 -3.00 7.14
C VAL A 105 -3.71 -2.75 5.64
N ALA A 106 -3.12 -3.62 4.81
CA ALA A 106 -3.18 -3.51 3.35
C ALA A 106 -4.61 -3.66 2.83
N GLU A 107 -5.36 -4.65 3.33
CA GLU A 107 -6.78 -4.86 2.99
C GLU A 107 -7.63 -3.64 3.37
N LYS A 108 -7.43 -3.08 4.56
CA LYS A 108 -8.12 -1.88 5.01
C LYS A 108 -7.78 -0.68 4.12
N ALA A 109 -6.50 -0.47 3.78
CA ALA A 109 -6.07 0.59 2.90
C ALA A 109 -6.65 0.43 1.47
N ALA A 110 -6.75 -0.80 0.98
CA ALA A 110 -7.38 -1.11 -0.31
C ALA A 110 -8.88 -0.80 -0.29
N VAL A 111 -9.59 -1.19 0.80
CA VAL A 111 -11.01 -0.86 0.99
C VAL A 111 -11.21 0.65 1.13
N GLU A 112 -10.40 1.35 1.93
CA GLU A 112 -10.48 2.81 2.07
C GLU A 112 -10.16 3.53 0.76
N SER A 113 -9.27 2.99 -0.07
CA SER A 113 -9.00 3.50 -1.41
C SER A 113 -10.17 3.26 -2.36
N SER A 114 -10.83 2.11 -2.27
CA SER A 114 -12.02 1.80 -3.07
C SER A 114 -13.25 2.60 -2.58
N VAL A 115 -13.42 2.77 -1.27
CA VAL A 115 -14.51 3.57 -0.68
C VAL A 115 -14.33 5.07 -0.95
N LYS A 116 -13.10 5.58 -1.00
CA LYS A 116 -12.85 6.97 -1.43
C LYS A 116 -13.19 7.20 -2.91
N ILE A 117 -13.21 6.15 -3.73
CA ILE A 117 -13.69 6.23 -5.11
C ILE A 117 -15.23 6.30 -5.15
N ASP A 118 -15.93 5.72 -4.15
CA ASP A 118 -17.40 5.67 -4.12
C ASP A 118 -18.07 6.83 -3.34
N THR A 119 -17.31 7.65 -2.56
CA THR A 119 -17.90 8.72 -1.73
C THR A 119 -17.66 10.14 -2.22
N GLU A 120 -16.79 10.36 -3.16
CA GLU A 120 -16.90 11.54 -4.01
C GLU A 120 -17.73 11.11 -5.23
N GLU A 121 -19.06 11.20 -5.17
CA GLU A 121 -19.86 11.49 -6.37
C GLU A 121 -19.22 12.76 -6.95
N GLU A 122 -18.22 12.58 -7.83
CA GLU A 122 -17.82 13.64 -8.74
C GLU A 122 -19.09 13.93 -9.54
N ILE A 123 -19.80 14.98 -9.13
CA ILE A 123 -20.91 15.54 -9.88
C ILE A 123 -20.29 16.04 -11.18
N PHE A 124 -20.23 15.15 -12.18
CA PHE A 124 -19.84 15.53 -13.53
C PHE A 124 -20.91 16.49 -14.04
N VAL A 125 -20.63 17.76 -13.92
CA VAL A 125 -21.48 18.79 -14.54
C VAL A 125 -21.39 18.55 -16.04
N ARG A 126 -22.49 18.06 -16.60
CA ARG A 126 -22.60 17.84 -18.05
C ARG A 126 -22.26 19.14 -18.77
N PRO A 127 -21.27 19.16 -19.66
CA PRO A 127 -20.99 20.34 -20.44
C PRO A 127 -22.20 20.77 -21.26
N GLU A 128 -22.44 22.06 -21.33
CA GLU A 128 -23.58 22.64 -22.02
C GLU A 128 -23.61 22.22 -23.50
N GLY A 129 -24.78 21.84 -24.02
CA GLY A 129 -24.95 21.43 -25.40
C GLY A 129 -24.57 19.99 -25.76
N GLN A 130 -24.24 19.13 -24.79
CA GLN A 130 -23.97 17.72 -25.06
C GLN A 130 -24.89 16.76 -24.29
N ASN A 131 -25.13 15.57 -24.91
CA ASN A 131 -26.03 14.55 -24.37
C ASN A 131 -25.35 13.56 -23.40
N LYS A 132 -24.01 13.62 -23.27
CA LYS A 132 -23.22 12.71 -22.46
C LYS A 132 -22.31 13.48 -21.50
N ASN A 133 -22.04 12.92 -20.35
CA ASN A 133 -21.18 13.57 -19.37
C ASN A 133 -19.71 13.54 -19.81
N PHE A 134 -19.30 12.46 -20.49
CA PHE A 134 -17.95 12.29 -21.01
C PHE A 134 -17.90 11.18 -22.06
N TYR A 135 -16.76 11.01 -22.72
CA TYR A 135 -16.51 10.03 -23.77
C TYR A 135 -15.29 9.19 -23.44
N ALA A 136 -15.40 7.86 -23.59
CA ALA A 136 -14.26 6.95 -23.57
C ALA A 136 -13.71 6.84 -25.00
N VAL A 137 -12.39 6.91 -25.14
CA VAL A 137 -11.67 6.84 -26.42
C VAL A 137 -10.57 5.78 -26.32
N ILE A 138 -10.48 4.91 -27.32
CA ILE A 138 -9.42 3.92 -27.46
C ILE A 138 -8.79 4.10 -28.84
N SER A 139 -7.53 4.52 -28.88
CA SER A 139 -6.75 4.67 -30.11
C SER A 139 -5.31 4.20 -29.88
N VAL A 140 -4.53 4.14 -30.94
CA VAL A 140 -3.09 3.81 -30.85
C VAL A 140 -2.30 4.89 -30.09
N GLU A 141 -2.74 6.14 -30.18
CA GLU A 141 -2.05 7.29 -29.57
C GLU A 141 -2.64 7.69 -28.21
N TYR A 142 -3.91 7.35 -27.95
CA TYR A 142 -4.61 7.78 -26.75
C TYR A 142 -5.65 6.76 -26.30
N THR A 143 -5.60 6.40 -25.05
CA THR A 143 -6.62 5.57 -24.41
C THR A 143 -7.01 6.23 -23.08
N GLY A 144 -8.28 6.63 -22.93
CA GLY A 144 -8.74 7.33 -21.75
C GLY A 144 -10.10 7.98 -21.91
N PHE A 145 -10.41 8.93 -21.01
CA PHE A 145 -11.68 9.65 -21.00
C PHE A 145 -11.50 11.12 -21.35
N VAL A 146 -12.44 11.69 -22.09
CA VAL A 146 -12.48 13.11 -22.40
C VAL A 146 -13.86 13.68 -22.08
N LEU A 147 -13.91 14.87 -21.47
CA LEU A 147 -15.15 15.51 -21.03
C LEU A 147 -15.93 16.12 -22.20
N LYS A 148 -15.24 16.73 -23.16
CA LYS A 148 -15.87 17.48 -24.25
C LYS A 148 -15.95 16.66 -25.54
N TRP A 149 -17.10 16.68 -26.21
CA TRP A 149 -17.29 16.07 -27.52
C TRP A 149 -16.29 16.59 -28.55
N ALA A 150 -16.02 17.89 -28.58
CA ALA A 150 -15.05 18.47 -29.50
C ALA A 150 -13.69 17.80 -29.42
N ARG A 151 -13.20 17.53 -28.18
CA ARG A 151 -11.92 16.84 -27.94
C ARG A 151 -12.00 15.37 -28.35
N CYS A 152 -13.11 14.70 -28.07
CA CYS A 152 -13.34 13.35 -28.59
C CYS A 152 -13.23 13.31 -30.10
N LYS A 153 -13.88 14.23 -30.80
CA LYS A 153 -13.86 14.35 -32.25
C LYS A 153 -12.44 14.61 -32.81
N GLU A 154 -11.69 15.52 -32.23
CA GLU A 154 -10.27 15.77 -32.59
C GLU A 154 -9.39 14.53 -32.50
N LEU A 155 -9.55 13.76 -31.44
CA LEU A 155 -8.79 12.51 -31.26
C LEU A 155 -9.25 11.42 -32.20
N THR A 156 -10.45 11.56 -32.75
CA THR A 156 -11.15 10.51 -33.47
C THR A 156 -11.27 10.82 -34.98
N ASP A 157 -11.01 11.99 -35.46
CA ASP A 157 -11.20 12.37 -36.87
C ASP A 157 -10.10 11.77 -37.78
N GLY A 158 -10.52 10.98 -38.76
CA GLY A 158 -9.65 10.41 -39.79
C GLY A 158 -8.77 9.21 -39.34
N LYS A 159 -8.97 8.63 -38.16
CA LYS A 159 -8.15 7.53 -37.62
C LYS A 159 -9.00 6.30 -37.29
N SER A 160 -8.35 5.14 -37.19
CA SER A 160 -9.02 3.90 -36.76
C SER A 160 -9.01 3.80 -35.23
N TYR A 161 -10.17 4.00 -34.58
CA TYR A 161 -10.33 3.90 -33.12
C TYR A 161 -11.78 3.62 -32.74
N LYS A 162 -11.99 3.36 -31.43
CA LYS A 162 -13.29 3.18 -30.82
C LYS A 162 -13.55 4.30 -29.83
N PHE A 163 -14.76 4.85 -29.85
CA PHE A 163 -15.22 5.75 -28.79
C PHE A 163 -16.68 5.50 -28.44
N LYS A 164 -17.07 5.89 -27.24
CA LYS A 164 -18.45 5.82 -26.76
C LYS A 164 -18.70 6.86 -25.68
N GLY A 165 -19.87 7.51 -25.72
CA GLY A 165 -20.27 8.48 -24.70
C GLY A 165 -21.00 7.82 -23.55
N PHE A 166 -20.73 8.28 -22.32
CA PHE A 166 -21.27 7.76 -21.08
C PHE A 166 -21.79 8.84 -20.15
N ASN A 167 -22.74 8.46 -19.27
CA ASN A 167 -23.23 9.30 -18.18
C ASN A 167 -22.70 8.80 -16.80
N GLY A 168 -22.22 7.56 -16.71
CA GLY A 168 -21.69 6.93 -15.51
C GLY A 168 -20.29 6.33 -15.75
N LEU A 169 -19.38 6.53 -14.80
CA LEU A 169 -17.98 6.13 -14.88
C LEU A 169 -17.82 4.59 -14.93
N GLU A 170 -18.58 3.84 -14.16
CA GLU A 170 -18.47 2.38 -14.10
C GLU A 170 -18.88 1.73 -15.41
N GLN A 171 -19.91 2.24 -16.08
CA GLN A 171 -20.29 1.78 -17.43
C GLN A 171 -19.17 2.05 -18.45
N ALA A 172 -18.47 3.17 -18.33
CA ALA A 172 -17.36 3.52 -19.20
C ALA A 172 -16.15 2.62 -18.95
N LYS A 173 -15.80 2.35 -17.70
CA LYS A 173 -14.72 1.43 -17.32
C LYS A 173 -14.99 0.01 -17.82
N THR A 174 -16.21 -0.48 -17.68
CA THR A 174 -16.62 -1.80 -18.20
C THR A 174 -16.44 -1.86 -19.71
N TRP A 175 -16.95 -0.86 -20.43
CA TRP A 175 -16.80 -0.78 -21.89
C TRP A 175 -15.33 -0.71 -22.32
N MET A 176 -14.49 0.03 -21.59
CA MET A 176 -13.05 0.10 -21.85
C MET A 176 -12.40 -1.27 -21.72
N ARG A 177 -12.70 -2.04 -20.65
CA ARG A 177 -12.19 -3.40 -20.44
C ARG A 177 -12.59 -4.35 -21.57
N GLU A 178 -13.83 -4.26 -22.05
CA GLU A 178 -14.36 -5.11 -23.11
C GLU A 178 -13.77 -4.82 -24.49
N ASN A 179 -13.33 -3.58 -24.73
CA ASN A 179 -12.91 -3.10 -26.04
C ASN A 179 -11.42 -2.84 -26.19
N HIS A 180 -10.68 -2.89 -25.09
CA HIS A 180 -9.23 -2.72 -25.07
C HIS A 180 -8.55 -4.06 -25.38
N ALA A 181 -7.50 -4.05 -26.22
CA ALA A 181 -6.69 -5.25 -26.46
C ALA A 181 -5.94 -5.65 -25.17
N ALA A 182 -5.82 -6.96 -24.92
CA ALA A 182 -5.36 -7.56 -23.67
C ALA A 182 -3.94 -7.16 -23.21
N ASP A 183 -3.13 -6.47 -24.02
CA ASP A 183 -1.71 -6.19 -23.78
C ASP A 183 -1.41 -4.79 -23.22
N SER A 184 -2.39 -3.95 -23.01
CA SER A 184 -2.14 -2.62 -22.43
C SER A 184 -2.70 -2.57 -21.01
N SER A 185 -1.81 -2.39 -20.06
CA SER A 185 -2.14 -2.21 -18.66
C SER A 185 -3.09 -1.02 -18.49
N PHE A 186 -4.24 -1.24 -17.84
CA PHE A 186 -5.21 -0.22 -17.46
C PHE A 186 -4.66 0.82 -16.48
N GLU A 187 -3.40 0.72 -16.09
CA GLU A 187 -2.70 1.59 -15.14
C GLU A 187 -2.54 3.03 -15.64
N HIS A 188 -2.79 3.29 -16.94
CA HIS A 188 -2.73 4.63 -17.54
C HIS A 188 -4.10 5.27 -17.77
N ILE A 189 -5.18 4.77 -17.20
CA ILE A 189 -6.42 5.54 -17.14
C ILE A 189 -6.17 6.66 -16.13
N THR A 190 -5.57 7.71 -16.63
CA THR A 190 -5.32 8.94 -15.90
C THR A 190 -6.62 9.41 -15.28
N ASP A 191 -6.55 9.79 -14.02
CA ASP A 191 -7.58 10.50 -13.29
C ASP A 191 -8.17 11.59 -14.22
N ILE A 192 -9.48 11.58 -14.38
CA ILE A 192 -10.22 12.56 -15.21
C ILE A 192 -9.85 14.01 -14.84
N ARG A 193 -9.33 14.25 -13.65
CA ARG A 193 -8.79 15.55 -13.18
C ARG A 193 -7.55 16.02 -13.94
N GLN A 194 -6.83 15.17 -14.64
CA GLN A 194 -5.63 15.54 -15.40
C GLN A 194 -5.94 15.92 -16.86
N ILE A 195 -7.18 15.75 -17.30
CA ILE A 195 -7.61 16.14 -18.66
C ILE A 195 -8.21 17.53 -18.57
N LYS A 196 -7.36 18.54 -18.50
CA LYS A 196 -7.74 19.95 -18.70
C LYS A 196 -7.60 20.35 -20.16
#